data_34981e69414d5cda94b3ef89abf13397
#
_entry.id   34981e69414d5cda94b3ef89abf13397
#
_cell.length_a   1.000
_cell.length_b   1.000
_cell.length_c   1.000
_cell.angle_alpha   90.00
_cell.angle_beta   90.00
_cell.angle_gamma   90.00
#
_symmetry.space_group_name_H-M   'P 1'
#
loop_
_entity.id
_entity.type
_entity.pdbx_description
1 polymer ?
#
loop_
_entity_poly.entity_id
_entity_poly.type
_entity_poly.pdbx_seq_one_letter_code
_entity_poly.pdbx_strand_id
1 'polypeptide(L)'
;NQAISIKPNFAEAYNSLGLVYSNLQNFVKAEQLFSKAIEINQNIPDAYNNLGIIKRDQDDTSSAAVFFNKAIEKNKKYFSAYINLMELYERTNQNDLLEEIINKSDDVFFNNKINKLYRGKLYYKKKKYAETIKILDQLKFNESEEIFENARLLILAKSFDKIALFKDAFNYFKKMNDLSLSNLSSNQIKEKYNSEITIRKNYFIGLEDTPWKEIKYNSNEDPVFMVGFPRSGTTLLDTILRSHQYIEVLEEKPILETLIFETQKLTHGNFSELNKLNETDLKRLQTIYFDK
;
A
#
# COMPACT_ATOMS: atom_id res chain seq x y z
N ASN A 1 -18.63 -13.69 -15.83
CA ASN A 1 -20.05 -13.50 -16.17
C ASN A 1 -20.69 -14.77 -16.77
N GLN A 2 -20.05 -15.49 -17.70
CA GLN A 2 -20.63 -16.71 -18.31
C GLN A 2 -20.93 -17.81 -17.26
N ALA A 3 -20.04 -18.05 -16.28
CA ALA A 3 -20.28 -19.03 -15.24
C ALA A 3 -21.53 -18.71 -14.40
N ILE A 4 -21.75 -17.44 -14.08
CA ILE A 4 -22.93 -16.97 -13.33
C ILE A 4 -24.21 -17.09 -14.19
N SER A 5 -24.15 -16.84 -15.49
CA SER A 5 -25.32 -17.00 -16.38
C SER A 5 -25.74 -18.46 -16.53
N ILE A 6 -24.75 -19.39 -16.51
CA ILE A 6 -25.03 -20.84 -16.60
C ILE A 6 -25.51 -21.39 -15.24
N LYS A 7 -24.89 -20.95 -14.14
CA LYS A 7 -25.21 -21.38 -12.78
C LYS A 7 -25.35 -20.18 -11.83
N PRO A 8 -26.57 -19.60 -11.72
CA PRO A 8 -26.79 -18.40 -10.89
C PRO A 8 -26.46 -18.56 -9.40
N ASN A 9 -26.45 -19.79 -8.87
CA ASN A 9 -26.12 -20.10 -7.48
C ASN A 9 -24.68 -20.64 -7.33
N PHE A 10 -23.71 -20.06 -8.05
CA PHE A 10 -22.30 -20.47 -7.98
C PHE A 10 -21.48 -19.46 -7.17
N ALA A 11 -21.38 -19.67 -5.86
CA ALA A 11 -20.74 -18.74 -4.92
C ALA A 11 -19.30 -18.40 -5.30
N GLU A 12 -18.52 -19.38 -5.77
CA GLU A 12 -17.13 -19.19 -6.16
C GLU A 12 -16.99 -18.27 -7.40
N ALA A 13 -17.96 -18.29 -8.30
CA ALA A 13 -17.98 -17.38 -9.46
C ALA A 13 -18.22 -15.93 -9.03
N TYR A 14 -19.12 -15.70 -8.06
CA TYR A 14 -19.33 -14.37 -7.47
C TYR A 14 -18.09 -13.89 -6.71
N ASN A 15 -17.45 -14.76 -5.94
CA ASN A 15 -16.21 -14.44 -5.25
C ASN A 15 -15.09 -14.07 -6.25
N SER A 16 -14.91 -14.85 -7.32
CA SER A 16 -13.91 -14.55 -8.35
C SER A 16 -14.19 -13.25 -9.09
N LEU A 17 -15.47 -12.96 -9.40
CA LEU A 17 -15.86 -11.69 -10.00
C LEU A 17 -15.64 -10.51 -9.05
N GLY A 18 -15.90 -10.72 -7.76
CA GLY A 18 -15.60 -9.75 -6.69
C GLY A 18 -14.13 -9.38 -6.64
N LEU A 19 -13.22 -10.36 -6.75
CA LEU A 19 -11.78 -10.12 -6.83
C LEU A 19 -11.38 -9.25 -8.04
N VAL A 20 -12.00 -9.49 -9.21
CA VAL A 20 -11.77 -8.66 -10.40
C VAL A 20 -12.14 -7.20 -10.13
N TYR A 21 -13.32 -6.95 -9.53
CA TYR A 21 -13.74 -5.58 -9.20
C TYR A 21 -12.90 -4.97 -8.09
N SER A 22 -12.44 -5.74 -7.12
CA SER A 22 -11.50 -5.29 -6.09
C SER A 22 -10.17 -4.81 -6.71
N ASN A 23 -9.60 -5.59 -7.64
CA ASN A 23 -8.38 -5.21 -8.37
C ASN A 23 -8.58 -3.97 -9.26
N LEU A 24 -9.79 -3.72 -9.73
CA LEU A 24 -10.18 -2.50 -10.44
C LEU A 24 -10.52 -1.34 -9.48
N GLN A 25 -10.28 -1.50 -8.18
CA GLN A 25 -10.60 -0.54 -7.12
C GLN A 25 -12.09 -0.16 -7.02
N ASN A 26 -12.96 -0.95 -7.62
CA ASN A 26 -14.41 -0.79 -7.48
C ASN A 26 -14.91 -1.56 -6.25
N PHE A 27 -14.57 -1.05 -5.08
CA PHE A 27 -14.85 -1.72 -3.80
C PHE A 27 -16.33 -1.91 -3.54
N VAL A 28 -17.19 -0.97 -3.94
CA VAL A 28 -18.65 -1.09 -3.77
C VAL A 28 -19.18 -2.32 -4.50
N LYS A 29 -18.76 -2.50 -5.76
CA LYS A 29 -19.20 -3.65 -6.56
C LYS A 29 -18.60 -4.96 -6.04
N ALA A 30 -17.35 -4.93 -5.60
CA ALA A 30 -16.67 -6.08 -5.00
C ALA A 30 -17.38 -6.54 -3.71
N GLU A 31 -17.74 -5.63 -2.81
CA GLU A 31 -18.49 -5.94 -1.58
C GLU A 31 -19.84 -6.58 -1.87
N GLN A 32 -20.59 -6.06 -2.86
CA GLN A 32 -21.87 -6.66 -3.28
C GLN A 32 -21.69 -8.10 -3.75
N LEU A 33 -20.64 -8.37 -4.51
CA LEU A 33 -20.38 -9.70 -5.10
C LEU A 33 -19.89 -10.69 -4.02
N PHE A 34 -19.02 -10.28 -3.10
CA PHE A 34 -18.62 -11.12 -1.96
C PHE A 34 -19.78 -11.39 -1.02
N SER A 35 -20.63 -10.40 -0.75
CA SER A 35 -21.84 -10.59 0.04
C SER A 35 -22.78 -11.59 -0.65
N LYS A 36 -22.93 -11.51 -1.97
CA LYS A 36 -23.73 -12.45 -2.75
C LYS A 36 -23.15 -13.87 -2.71
N ALA A 37 -21.83 -14.02 -2.75
CA ALA A 37 -21.18 -15.30 -2.59
C ALA A 37 -21.49 -15.92 -1.21
N ILE A 38 -21.48 -15.13 -0.13
CA ILE A 38 -21.80 -15.54 1.22
C ILE A 38 -23.30 -15.92 1.37
N GLU A 39 -24.21 -15.16 0.73
CA GLU A 39 -25.64 -15.51 0.72
C GLU A 39 -25.89 -16.89 0.10
N ILE A 40 -25.17 -17.20 -0.99
CA ILE A 40 -25.30 -18.50 -1.69
C ILE A 40 -24.62 -19.61 -0.88
N ASN A 41 -23.46 -19.36 -0.33
CA ASN A 41 -22.69 -20.33 0.47
C ASN A 41 -22.07 -19.65 1.70
N GLN A 42 -22.68 -19.85 2.86
CA GLN A 42 -22.20 -19.31 4.13
C GLN A 42 -20.87 -19.91 4.62
N ASN A 43 -20.40 -21.00 4.00
CA ASN A 43 -19.16 -21.70 4.38
C ASN A 43 -18.03 -21.42 3.37
N ILE A 44 -17.96 -20.21 2.80
CA ILE A 44 -16.91 -19.77 1.88
C ILE A 44 -15.93 -18.80 2.59
N PRO A 45 -14.83 -19.30 3.18
CA PRO A 45 -13.89 -18.46 3.94
C PRO A 45 -13.24 -17.39 3.08
N ASP A 46 -13.02 -17.65 1.78
CA ASP A 46 -12.44 -16.71 0.83
C ASP A 46 -13.24 -15.41 0.73
N ALA A 47 -14.57 -15.49 0.65
CA ALA A 47 -15.39 -14.30 0.52
C ALA A 47 -15.37 -13.44 1.80
N TYR A 48 -15.36 -14.07 2.98
CA TYR A 48 -15.17 -13.35 4.24
C TYR A 48 -13.79 -12.69 4.29
N ASN A 49 -12.74 -13.41 3.93
CA ASN A 49 -11.39 -12.87 3.91
C ASN A 49 -11.28 -11.68 2.96
N ASN A 50 -11.86 -11.76 1.78
CA ASN A 50 -11.84 -10.70 0.78
C ASN A 50 -12.64 -9.46 1.23
N LEU A 51 -13.77 -9.63 1.93
CA LEU A 51 -14.46 -8.51 2.59
C LEU A 51 -13.58 -7.86 3.66
N GLY A 52 -12.87 -8.68 4.45
CA GLY A 52 -11.92 -8.18 5.44
C GLY A 52 -10.80 -7.33 4.81
N ILE A 53 -10.28 -7.75 3.67
CA ILE A 53 -9.27 -7.00 2.92
C ILE A 53 -9.83 -5.64 2.47
N ILE A 54 -11.02 -5.61 1.86
CA ILE A 54 -11.66 -4.35 1.45
C ILE A 54 -11.85 -3.42 2.66
N LYS A 55 -12.36 -3.93 3.78
CA LYS A 55 -12.55 -3.12 4.99
C LYS A 55 -11.24 -2.57 5.54
N ARG A 56 -10.17 -3.38 5.52
CA ARG A 56 -8.83 -2.92 5.88
C ARG A 56 -8.34 -1.80 4.95
N ASP A 57 -8.56 -1.93 3.65
CA ASP A 57 -8.12 -0.96 2.64
C ASP A 57 -8.96 0.34 2.68
N GLN A 58 -10.15 0.30 3.29
CA GLN A 58 -10.99 1.44 3.64
C GLN A 58 -10.69 2.01 5.04
N ASP A 59 -9.63 1.55 5.71
CA ASP A 59 -9.25 1.88 7.09
C ASP A 59 -10.29 1.50 8.17
N ASP A 60 -11.31 0.71 7.83
CA ASP A 60 -12.25 0.12 8.80
C ASP A 60 -11.64 -1.14 9.42
N THR A 61 -10.70 -0.91 10.33
CA THR A 61 -9.94 -1.99 10.97
C THR A 61 -10.81 -2.90 11.84
N SER A 62 -11.88 -2.36 12.43
CA SER A 62 -12.81 -3.11 13.27
C SER A 62 -13.59 -4.14 12.45
N SER A 63 -14.22 -3.71 11.36
CA SER A 63 -14.94 -4.63 10.46
C SER A 63 -14.00 -5.61 9.79
N ALA A 64 -12.78 -5.20 9.42
CA ALA A 64 -11.77 -6.09 8.85
C ALA A 64 -11.47 -7.26 9.80
N ALA A 65 -11.23 -6.99 11.09
CA ALA A 65 -10.97 -8.03 12.08
C ALA A 65 -12.16 -8.99 12.23
N VAL A 66 -13.40 -8.48 12.22
CA VAL A 66 -14.61 -9.32 12.27
C VAL A 66 -14.67 -10.28 11.08
N PHE A 67 -14.42 -9.80 9.86
CA PHE A 67 -14.49 -10.61 8.66
C PHE A 67 -13.36 -11.65 8.60
N PHE A 68 -12.14 -11.31 8.99
CA PHE A 68 -11.04 -12.28 9.06
C PHE A 68 -11.33 -13.37 10.11
N ASN A 69 -11.88 -13.01 11.27
CA ASN A 69 -12.29 -14.00 12.26
C ASN A 69 -13.40 -14.91 11.75
N LYS A 70 -14.37 -14.40 11.00
CA LYS A 70 -15.39 -15.22 10.33
C LYS A 70 -14.78 -16.20 9.33
N ALA A 71 -13.78 -15.77 8.55
CA ALA A 71 -13.07 -16.67 7.64
C ALA A 71 -12.41 -17.84 8.41
N ILE A 72 -11.76 -17.58 9.54
CA ILE A 72 -11.17 -18.59 10.42
C ILE A 72 -12.23 -19.51 11.03
N GLU A 73 -13.37 -18.96 11.44
CA GLU A 73 -14.50 -19.74 11.97
C GLU A 73 -15.02 -20.74 10.92
N LYS A 74 -15.16 -20.30 9.65
CA LYS A 74 -15.61 -21.16 8.56
C LYS A 74 -14.58 -22.21 8.15
N ASN A 75 -13.30 -21.90 8.26
CA ASN A 75 -12.23 -22.86 8.04
C ASN A 75 -11.02 -22.55 8.94
N LYS A 76 -10.88 -23.33 10.01
CA LYS A 76 -9.74 -23.18 10.95
C LYS A 76 -8.37 -23.33 10.30
N LYS A 77 -8.28 -23.97 9.12
CA LYS A 77 -7.04 -24.12 8.35
C LYS A 77 -6.86 -23.08 7.27
N TYR A 78 -7.68 -22.02 7.25
CA TYR A 78 -7.56 -20.93 6.29
C TYR A 78 -6.48 -19.93 6.71
N PHE A 79 -5.22 -20.27 6.42
CA PHE A 79 -4.04 -19.56 6.92
C PHE A 79 -3.97 -18.08 6.53
N SER A 80 -4.48 -17.72 5.34
CA SER A 80 -4.48 -16.33 4.87
C SER A 80 -5.18 -15.36 5.83
N ALA A 81 -6.28 -15.80 6.47
CA ALA A 81 -6.99 -14.96 7.44
C ALA A 81 -6.18 -14.73 8.72
N TYR A 82 -5.39 -15.72 9.17
CA TYR A 82 -4.47 -15.51 10.30
C TYR A 82 -3.39 -14.49 9.95
N ILE A 83 -2.79 -14.57 8.74
CA ILE A 83 -1.79 -13.60 8.30
C ILE A 83 -2.41 -12.20 8.27
N ASN A 84 -3.60 -12.05 7.69
CA ASN A 84 -4.28 -10.75 7.60
C ASN A 84 -4.60 -10.16 8.98
N LEU A 85 -4.98 -10.99 9.97
CA LEU A 85 -5.17 -10.53 11.34
C LEU A 85 -3.84 -10.16 12.02
N MET A 86 -2.79 -10.95 11.83
CA MET A 86 -1.47 -10.63 12.37
C MET A 86 -0.96 -9.29 11.80
N GLU A 87 -1.11 -9.08 10.50
CA GLU A 87 -0.75 -7.82 9.84
C GLU A 87 -1.60 -6.65 10.35
N LEU A 88 -2.91 -6.84 10.48
CA LEU A 88 -3.82 -5.82 10.98
C LEU A 88 -3.43 -5.39 12.40
N TYR A 89 -3.26 -6.34 13.32
CA TYR A 89 -2.93 -6.05 14.71
C TYR A 89 -1.50 -5.52 14.87
N GLU A 90 -0.58 -5.94 14.01
CA GLU A 90 0.79 -5.41 13.96
C GLU A 90 0.77 -3.94 13.53
N ARG A 91 0.04 -3.60 12.46
CA ARG A 91 -0.08 -2.23 11.91
C ARG A 91 -0.80 -1.29 12.89
N THR A 92 -1.86 -1.78 13.56
CA THR A 92 -2.63 -1.00 14.54
C THR A 92 -2.04 -1.00 15.94
N ASN A 93 -0.84 -1.60 16.11
CA ASN A 93 -0.13 -1.69 17.39
C ASN A 93 -0.91 -2.38 18.53
N GLN A 94 -1.82 -3.29 18.18
CA GLN A 94 -2.62 -4.08 19.12
C GLN A 94 -1.86 -5.35 19.54
N ASN A 95 -0.82 -5.16 20.35
CA ASN A 95 0.16 -6.21 20.65
C ASN A 95 -0.43 -7.44 21.36
N ASP A 96 -1.45 -7.25 22.22
CA ASP A 96 -2.08 -8.37 22.94
C ASP A 96 -2.91 -9.23 21.99
N LEU A 97 -3.68 -8.62 21.09
CA LEU A 97 -4.43 -9.33 20.05
C LEU A 97 -3.50 -10.00 19.03
N LEU A 98 -2.35 -9.36 18.72
CA LEU A 98 -1.33 -9.98 17.89
C LEU A 98 -0.77 -11.25 18.55
N GLU A 99 -0.48 -11.22 19.86
CA GLU A 99 0.00 -12.39 20.58
C GLU A 99 -1.03 -13.51 20.61
N GLU A 100 -2.29 -13.17 20.86
CA GLU A 100 -3.40 -14.11 20.87
C GLU A 100 -3.55 -14.82 19.51
N ILE A 101 -3.59 -14.07 18.40
CA ILE A 101 -3.77 -14.67 17.08
C ILE A 101 -2.56 -15.50 16.64
N ILE A 102 -1.34 -15.13 17.04
CA ILE A 102 -0.14 -15.93 16.79
C ILE A 102 -0.26 -17.26 17.53
N ASN A 103 -0.64 -17.26 18.81
CA ASN A 103 -0.82 -18.48 19.59
C ASN A 103 -1.90 -19.38 18.99
N LYS A 104 -3.07 -18.80 18.64
CA LYS A 104 -4.17 -19.53 17.99
C LYS A 104 -3.74 -20.13 16.63
N SER A 105 -2.89 -19.42 15.89
CA SER A 105 -2.33 -19.93 14.64
C SER A 105 -1.31 -21.06 14.87
N ASP A 106 -0.48 -20.97 15.92
CA ASP A 106 0.51 -22.01 16.25
C ASP A 106 -0.15 -23.34 16.64
N ASP A 107 -1.33 -23.30 17.27
CA ASP A 107 -2.12 -24.51 17.60
C ASP A 107 -2.59 -25.26 16.32
N VAL A 108 -2.79 -24.53 15.22
CA VAL A 108 -3.26 -25.10 13.95
C VAL A 108 -2.11 -25.39 12.98
N PHE A 109 -1.12 -24.49 12.94
CA PHE A 109 0.01 -24.50 12.01
C PHE A 109 1.33 -24.58 12.78
N PHE A 110 1.58 -25.73 13.40
CA PHE A 110 2.76 -25.96 14.22
C PHE A 110 4.05 -25.61 13.47
N ASN A 111 4.95 -24.88 14.15
CA ASN A 111 6.28 -24.51 13.65
C ASN A 111 6.30 -23.65 12.36
N ASN A 112 5.24 -22.92 12.08
CA ASN A 112 5.12 -22.09 10.87
C ASN A 112 6.10 -20.91 10.88
N LYS A 113 6.79 -20.69 9.76
CA LYS A 113 7.79 -19.62 9.61
C LYS A 113 7.19 -18.21 9.73
N ILE A 114 5.98 -18.00 9.20
CA ILE A 114 5.29 -16.72 9.26
C ILE A 114 4.86 -16.39 10.68
N ASN A 115 4.34 -17.37 11.43
CA ASN A 115 4.03 -17.19 12.84
C ASN A 115 5.28 -16.76 13.64
N LYS A 116 6.41 -17.42 13.39
CA LYS A 116 7.70 -17.05 14.00
C LYS A 116 8.14 -15.64 13.62
N LEU A 117 7.92 -15.22 12.38
CA LEU A 117 8.23 -13.86 11.94
C LEU A 117 7.41 -12.83 12.72
N TYR A 118 6.08 -13.01 12.81
CA TYR A 118 5.23 -12.10 13.57
C TYR A 118 5.54 -12.12 15.07
N ARG A 119 5.89 -13.27 15.63
CA ARG A 119 6.38 -13.37 17.02
C ARG A 119 7.69 -12.59 17.21
N GLY A 120 8.61 -12.65 16.27
CA GLY A 120 9.82 -11.84 16.27
C GLY A 120 9.53 -10.34 16.20
N LYS A 121 8.60 -9.91 15.33
CA LYS A 121 8.12 -8.52 15.27
C LYS A 121 7.52 -8.08 16.61
N LEU A 122 6.71 -8.92 17.24
CA LEU A 122 6.11 -8.65 18.55
C LEU A 122 7.18 -8.52 19.65
N TYR A 123 8.19 -9.41 19.68
CA TYR A 123 9.30 -9.32 20.61
C TYR A 123 10.10 -8.04 20.42
N TYR A 124 10.34 -7.64 19.17
CA TYR A 124 10.99 -6.36 18.87
C TYR A 124 10.20 -5.17 19.45
N LYS A 125 8.87 -5.13 19.23
CA LYS A 125 8.00 -4.09 19.82
C LYS A 125 8.03 -4.09 21.35
N LYS A 126 8.10 -5.27 21.97
CA LYS A 126 8.26 -5.45 23.42
C LYS A 126 9.70 -5.21 23.90
N LYS A 127 10.60 -4.71 23.03
CA LYS A 127 12.05 -4.44 23.31
C LYS A 127 12.86 -5.69 23.74
N LYS A 128 12.36 -6.88 23.43
CA LYS A 128 13.05 -8.16 23.67
C LYS A 128 13.93 -8.53 22.47
N TYR A 129 15.03 -7.72 22.29
CA TYR A 129 15.85 -7.81 21.09
C TYR A 129 16.64 -9.11 20.96
N ALA A 130 17.13 -9.65 22.09
CA ALA A 130 17.86 -10.92 22.08
C ALA A 130 16.94 -12.10 21.66
N GLU A 131 15.71 -12.14 22.17
CA GLU A 131 14.73 -13.13 21.81
C GLU A 131 14.29 -12.97 20.35
N THR A 132 14.17 -11.72 19.88
CA THR A 132 13.90 -11.42 18.46
C THR A 132 14.97 -12.03 17.57
N ILE A 133 16.26 -11.78 17.88
CA ILE A 133 17.38 -12.32 17.10
C ILE A 133 17.35 -13.85 17.15
N LYS A 134 17.20 -14.44 18.34
CA LYS A 134 17.18 -15.90 18.51
C LYS A 134 16.13 -16.59 17.65
N ILE A 135 14.93 -16.00 17.52
CA ILE A 135 13.84 -16.60 16.74
C ILE A 135 13.97 -16.35 15.24
N LEU A 136 14.46 -15.15 14.85
CA LEU A 136 14.48 -14.74 13.45
C LEU A 136 15.75 -15.17 12.71
N ASP A 137 16.89 -15.28 13.39
CA ASP A 137 18.16 -15.61 12.74
C ASP A 137 18.17 -17.00 12.11
N GLN A 138 17.44 -17.93 12.71
CA GLN A 138 17.29 -19.31 12.23
C GLN A 138 16.29 -19.47 11.07
N LEU A 139 15.50 -18.43 10.75
CA LEU A 139 14.52 -18.47 9.68
C LEU A 139 15.17 -18.18 8.34
N LYS A 140 14.63 -18.82 7.31
CA LYS A 140 14.93 -18.49 5.91
C LYS A 140 13.63 -18.58 5.10
N PHE A 141 13.41 -17.57 4.28
CA PHE A 141 12.33 -17.55 3.30
C PHE A 141 12.91 -17.75 1.91
N ASN A 142 12.14 -18.33 1.01
CA ASN A 142 12.54 -18.56 -0.37
C ASN A 142 12.22 -17.32 -1.25
N GLU A 143 12.59 -17.37 -2.51
CA GLU A 143 12.35 -16.25 -3.44
C GLU A 143 10.88 -15.87 -3.60
N SER A 144 9.95 -16.83 -3.52
CA SER A 144 8.51 -16.54 -3.58
C SER A 144 7.97 -15.91 -2.29
N GLU A 145 8.74 -15.90 -1.21
CA GLU A 145 8.41 -15.36 0.11
C GLU A 145 9.24 -14.09 0.42
N GLU A 146 9.76 -13.41 -0.57
CA GLU A 146 10.68 -12.26 -0.44
C GLU A 146 10.19 -11.16 0.50
N ILE A 147 8.89 -10.84 0.47
CA ILE A 147 8.29 -9.83 1.37
C ILE A 147 8.56 -10.20 2.83
N PHE A 148 8.44 -11.48 3.18
CA PHE A 148 8.72 -11.96 4.54
C PHE A 148 10.22 -11.98 4.84
N GLU A 149 11.06 -12.29 3.86
CA GLU A 149 12.51 -12.25 4.01
C GLU A 149 12.99 -10.81 4.24
N ASN A 150 12.52 -9.85 3.47
CA ASN A 150 12.81 -8.43 3.67
C ASN A 150 12.39 -7.96 5.07
N ALA A 151 11.18 -8.31 5.51
CA ALA A 151 10.69 -7.97 6.84
C ALA A 151 11.57 -8.60 7.95
N ARG A 152 12.00 -9.85 7.79
CA ARG A 152 12.89 -10.57 8.69
C ARG A 152 14.25 -9.88 8.80
N LEU A 153 14.88 -9.59 7.67
CA LEU A 153 16.20 -8.94 7.60
C LEU A 153 16.15 -7.55 8.24
N LEU A 154 15.09 -6.78 7.98
CA LEU A 154 14.90 -5.45 8.56
C LEU A 154 14.81 -5.51 10.10
N ILE A 155 13.99 -6.43 10.64
CA ILE A 155 13.81 -6.56 12.09
C ILE A 155 15.08 -7.08 12.77
N LEU A 156 15.81 -8.00 12.15
CA LEU A 156 17.12 -8.44 12.62
C LEU A 156 18.12 -7.28 12.66
N ALA A 157 18.26 -6.56 11.56
CA ALA A 157 19.16 -5.40 11.48
C ALA A 157 18.86 -4.38 12.58
N LYS A 158 17.59 -4.00 12.75
CA LYS A 158 17.14 -3.09 13.81
C LYS A 158 17.39 -3.66 15.21
N SER A 159 17.24 -4.98 15.40
CA SER A 159 17.48 -5.60 16.71
C SER A 159 18.96 -5.61 17.09
N PHE A 160 19.85 -5.91 16.14
CA PHE A 160 21.29 -5.83 16.34
C PHE A 160 21.75 -4.39 16.61
N ASP A 161 21.17 -3.41 15.91
CA ASP A 161 21.43 -1.98 16.16
C ASP A 161 21.04 -1.59 17.61
N LYS A 162 19.88 -2.02 18.10
CA LYS A 162 19.40 -1.72 19.45
C LYS A 162 20.27 -2.31 20.58
N ILE A 163 21.01 -3.38 20.31
CA ILE A 163 21.96 -3.97 21.26
C ILE A 163 23.43 -3.59 20.96
N ALA A 164 23.62 -2.53 20.13
CA ALA A 164 24.92 -1.96 19.76
C ALA A 164 25.88 -2.93 19.01
N LEU A 165 25.37 -3.98 18.39
CA LEU A 165 26.12 -4.87 17.49
C LEU A 165 26.08 -4.32 16.06
N PHE A 166 26.68 -3.15 15.85
CA PHE A 166 26.58 -2.35 14.63
C PHE A 166 27.10 -3.05 13.38
N LYS A 167 28.13 -3.89 13.50
CA LYS A 167 28.66 -4.67 12.37
C LYS A 167 27.63 -5.66 11.84
N ASP A 168 26.95 -6.35 12.74
CA ASP A 168 25.91 -7.31 12.36
C ASP A 168 24.68 -6.57 11.82
N ALA A 169 24.27 -5.48 12.45
CA ALA A 169 23.20 -4.62 11.95
C ALA A 169 23.48 -4.17 10.51
N PHE A 170 24.67 -3.67 10.21
CA PHE A 170 25.08 -3.25 8.87
C PHE A 170 25.03 -4.41 7.87
N ASN A 171 25.51 -5.60 8.25
CA ASN A 171 25.46 -6.77 7.39
C ASN A 171 24.03 -7.19 7.03
N TYR A 172 23.09 -7.12 7.97
CA TYR A 172 21.68 -7.42 7.72
C TYR A 172 20.99 -6.34 6.87
N PHE A 173 21.27 -5.05 7.10
CA PHE A 173 20.78 -3.97 6.22
C PHE A 173 21.32 -4.13 4.80
N LYS A 174 22.59 -4.48 4.65
CA LYS A 174 23.18 -4.74 3.34
C LYS A 174 22.48 -5.90 2.62
N LYS A 175 22.29 -7.05 3.29
CA LYS A 175 21.55 -8.20 2.72
C LYS A 175 20.15 -7.82 2.28
N MET A 176 19.42 -7.01 3.08
CA MET A 176 18.09 -6.53 2.73
C MET A 176 18.11 -5.67 1.46
N ASN A 177 19.07 -4.75 1.36
CA ASN A 177 19.21 -3.89 0.18
C ASN A 177 19.61 -4.70 -1.06
N ASP A 178 20.53 -5.65 -0.93
CA ASP A 178 20.97 -6.51 -2.02
C ASP A 178 19.79 -7.36 -2.55
N LEU A 179 18.93 -7.87 -1.66
CA LEU A 179 17.71 -8.60 -2.03
C LEU A 179 16.76 -7.71 -2.81
N SER A 180 16.49 -6.50 -2.33
CA SER A 180 15.63 -5.53 -3.01
C SER A 180 16.18 -5.10 -4.38
N LEU A 181 17.50 -5.00 -4.51
CA LEU A 181 18.17 -4.64 -5.77
C LEU A 181 18.15 -5.78 -6.80
N SER A 182 18.19 -7.04 -6.38
CA SER A 182 18.18 -8.19 -7.29
C SER A 182 16.88 -8.30 -8.10
N ASN A 183 15.77 -7.81 -7.55
CA ASN A 183 14.45 -7.82 -8.21
C ASN A 183 14.16 -6.58 -9.03
N LEU A 184 14.89 -5.52 -8.76
CA LEU A 184 14.91 -4.38 -9.64
C LEU A 184 15.89 -4.71 -10.75
N SER A 185 15.41 -5.01 -11.97
CA SER A 185 16.24 -4.88 -13.15
C SER A 185 16.68 -3.41 -13.22
N SER A 186 17.73 -3.10 -12.44
CA SER A 186 18.17 -1.74 -12.13
C SER A 186 18.42 -0.92 -13.40
N ASN A 187 18.82 -1.62 -14.48
CA ASN A 187 19.02 -1.02 -15.79
C ASN A 187 17.69 -0.67 -16.47
N GLN A 188 16.68 -1.55 -16.45
CA GLN A 188 15.38 -1.27 -17.10
C GLN A 188 14.62 -0.15 -16.40
N ILE A 189 14.64 -0.08 -15.06
CA ILE A 189 14.00 1.01 -14.31
C ILE A 189 14.76 2.31 -14.54
N LYS A 190 16.10 2.27 -14.51
CA LYS A 190 16.93 3.44 -14.79
C LYS A 190 16.75 3.93 -16.23
N GLU A 191 16.68 3.04 -17.20
CA GLU A 191 16.42 3.37 -18.60
C GLU A 191 15.01 3.92 -18.80
N LYS A 192 13.99 3.30 -18.19
CA LYS A 192 12.62 3.81 -18.21
C LYS A 192 12.53 5.20 -17.58
N TYR A 193 13.11 5.38 -16.40
CA TYR A 193 13.13 6.68 -15.70
C TYR A 193 13.86 7.76 -16.53
N ASN A 194 15.04 7.43 -17.07
CA ASN A 194 15.79 8.36 -17.92
C ASN A 194 15.04 8.71 -19.22
N SER A 195 14.37 7.74 -19.83
CA SER A 195 13.55 7.97 -21.03
C SER A 195 12.36 8.90 -20.71
N GLU A 196 11.66 8.68 -19.61
CA GLU A 196 10.57 9.56 -19.18
C GLU A 196 11.03 10.97 -18.87
N ILE A 197 12.17 11.13 -18.17
CA ILE A 197 12.77 12.45 -17.92
C ILE A 197 13.14 13.12 -19.25
N THR A 198 13.75 12.38 -20.17
CA THR A 198 14.16 12.92 -21.48
C THR A 198 12.95 13.38 -22.29
N ILE A 199 11.87 12.59 -22.32
CA ILE A 199 10.62 12.96 -22.98
C ILE A 199 10.06 14.25 -22.38
N ARG A 200 9.97 14.35 -21.06
CA ARG A 200 9.47 15.55 -20.38
C ARG A 200 10.37 16.76 -20.63
N LYS A 201 11.69 16.59 -20.51
CA LYS A 201 12.66 17.65 -20.79
C LYS A 201 12.53 18.18 -22.21
N ASN A 202 12.48 17.30 -23.21
CA ASN A 202 12.35 17.69 -24.61
C ASN A 202 11.01 18.39 -24.90
N TYR A 203 9.94 17.95 -24.23
CA TYR A 203 8.64 18.62 -24.30
C TYR A 203 8.74 20.08 -23.80
N PHE A 204 9.31 20.30 -22.61
CA PHE A 204 9.43 21.64 -22.04
C PHE A 204 10.41 22.54 -22.81
N ILE A 205 11.51 21.99 -23.34
CA ILE A 205 12.44 22.73 -24.21
C ILE A 205 11.72 23.17 -25.48
N GLY A 206 10.88 22.33 -26.08
CA GLY A 206 10.10 22.68 -27.28
C GLY A 206 8.97 23.69 -27.05
N LEU A 207 8.68 24.03 -25.78
CA LEU A 207 7.63 24.99 -25.40
C LEU A 207 8.17 26.40 -25.10
N GLU A 208 9.48 26.62 -25.17
CA GLU A 208 10.09 27.93 -24.82
C GLU A 208 9.46 29.11 -25.57
N ASP A 209 8.90 28.88 -26.77
CA ASP A 209 8.23 29.90 -27.59
C ASP A 209 6.70 29.84 -27.64
N THR A 210 6.08 28.89 -26.94
CA THR A 210 4.61 28.76 -26.89
C THR A 210 4.07 29.30 -25.57
N PRO A 211 3.44 30.47 -25.52
CA PRO A 211 2.84 30.95 -24.28
C PRO A 211 1.73 30.01 -23.84
N TRP A 212 1.82 29.55 -22.59
CA TRP A 212 0.72 28.88 -21.95
C TRP A 212 -0.49 29.78 -21.95
N LYS A 213 -1.68 29.26 -22.28
CA LYS A 213 -2.90 30.04 -22.19
C LYS A 213 -3.09 30.47 -20.74
N GLU A 214 -3.02 31.77 -20.51
CA GLU A 214 -3.30 32.35 -19.21
C GLU A 214 -4.81 32.17 -18.93
N ILE A 215 -5.16 31.35 -17.92
CA ILE A 215 -6.52 31.23 -17.48
C ILE A 215 -6.68 32.14 -16.29
N LYS A 216 -7.51 33.17 -16.43
CA LYS A 216 -7.86 34.03 -15.30
C LYS A 216 -8.64 33.20 -14.28
N TYR A 217 -7.99 33.00 -13.19
CA TYR A 217 -8.52 32.28 -12.03
C TYR A 217 -9.07 33.30 -11.02
N ASN A 218 -10.30 33.05 -10.54
CA ASN A 218 -10.97 33.98 -9.63
C ASN A 218 -10.82 33.59 -8.16
N SER A 219 -9.79 32.87 -7.74
CA SER A 219 -9.52 32.66 -6.33
C SER A 219 -8.43 33.59 -5.84
N ASN A 220 -8.60 34.10 -4.63
CA ASN A 220 -7.60 34.91 -3.93
C ASN A 220 -6.46 34.05 -3.33
N GLU A 221 -6.39 32.80 -3.68
CA GLU A 221 -5.50 31.81 -3.05
C GLU A 221 -4.65 31.13 -4.11
N ASP A 222 -3.46 31.69 -4.35
CA ASP A 222 -2.47 31.04 -5.21
C ASP A 222 -1.72 29.97 -4.40
N PRO A 223 -1.71 28.68 -4.86
CA PRO A 223 -0.97 27.65 -4.18
C PRO A 223 0.55 27.87 -4.33
N VAL A 224 1.26 27.75 -3.22
CA VAL A 224 2.73 27.76 -3.21
C VAL A 224 3.23 26.33 -3.09
N PHE A 225 4.00 25.88 -4.07
CA PHE A 225 4.59 24.55 -4.05
C PHE A 225 5.92 24.54 -3.32
N MET A 226 6.03 23.68 -2.30
CA MET A 226 7.28 23.40 -1.64
C MET A 226 7.86 22.09 -2.18
N VAL A 227 9.01 22.16 -2.83
CA VAL A 227 9.71 21.00 -3.39
C VAL A 227 11.05 20.83 -2.71
N GLY A 228 11.35 19.61 -2.28
CA GLY A 228 12.63 19.30 -1.65
C GLY A 228 13.02 17.84 -1.83
N PHE A 229 14.32 17.56 -1.74
CA PHE A 229 14.79 16.17 -1.71
C PHE A 229 14.43 15.50 -0.38
N PRO A 230 14.27 14.16 -0.35
CA PRO A 230 14.15 13.44 0.90
C PRO A 230 15.26 13.83 1.89
N ARG A 231 14.90 14.08 3.16
CA ARG A 231 15.82 14.54 4.21
C ARG A 231 16.34 15.98 4.06
N SER A 232 15.75 16.82 3.22
CA SER A 232 16.13 18.24 3.06
C SER A 232 15.52 19.19 4.11
N GLY A 233 14.77 18.65 5.08
CA GLY A 233 14.12 19.44 6.12
C GLY A 233 12.71 19.94 5.75
N THR A 234 12.10 19.41 4.71
CA THR A 234 10.73 19.77 4.28
C THR A 234 9.71 19.56 5.40
N THR A 235 9.82 18.48 6.18
CA THR A 235 8.94 18.22 7.35
C THR A 235 9.09 19.29 8.43
N LEU A 236 10.32 19.79 8.70
CA LEU A 236 10.53 20.86 9.66
C LEU A 236 9.91 22.17 9.16
N LEU A 237 10.11 22.48 7.88
CA LEU A 237 9.52 23.68 7.27
C LEU A 237 7.99 23.60 7.25
N ASP A 238 7.41 22.44 6.92
CA ASP A 238 5.98 22.18 7.00
C ASP A 238 5.45 22.47 8.43
N THR A 239 6.11 21.95 9.45
CA THR A 239 5.73 22.19 10.87
C THR A 239 5.75 23.69 11.21
N ILE A 240 6.77 24.42 10.74
CA ILE A 240 6.88 25.86 10.94
C ILE A 240 5.75 26.61 10.23
N LEU A 241 5.47 26.26 8.97
CA LEU A 241 4.41 26.90 8.19
C LEU A 241 3.03 26.66 8.79
N ARG A 242 2.73 25.44 9.26
CA ARG A 242 1.46 25.11 9.97
C ARG A 242 1.24 25.89 11.26
N SER A 243 2.31 26.41 11.87
CA SER A 243 2.17 27.25 13.08
C SER A 243 1.68 28.67 12.75
N HIS A 244 1.64 29.07 11.47
CA HIS A 244 1.22 30.40 11.05
C HIS A 244 -0.29 30.43 10.78
N GLN A 245 -0.99 31.38 11.40
CA GLN A 245 -2.46 31.45 11.40
C GLN A 245 -3.12 31.66 10.03
N TYR A 246 -2.36 32.09 9.00
CA TYR A 246 -2.86 32.38 7.65
C TYR A 246 -2.28 31.40 6.60
N ILE A 247 -1.60 30.33 7.01
CA ILE A 247 -1.02 29.36 6.10
C ILE A 247 -1.63 28.00 6.36
N GLU A 248 -2.30 27.46 5.37
CA GLU A 248 -2.73 26.05 5.36
C GLU A 248 -1.72 25.21 4.57
N VAL A 249 -1.21 24.15 5.17
CA VAL A 249 -0.25 23.24 4.53
C VAL A 249 -0.95 21.93 4.23
N LEU A 250 -0.96 21.54 2.96
CA LEU A 250 -1.45 20.25 2.48
C LEU A 250 -0.27 19.29 2.35
N GLU A 251 -0.24 18.25 3.18
CA GLU A 251 0.83 17.26 3.21
C GLU A 251 0.35 15.94 2.63
N GLU A 252 1.16 15.35 1.74
CA GLU A 252 1.01 13.99 1.21
C GLU A 252 -0.41 13.57 0.75
N LYS A 253 -1.25 14.57 0.40
CA LYS A 253 -2.53 14.22 -0.23
C LYS A 253 -2.29 13.75 -1.66
N PRO A 254 -2.97 12.70 -2.14
CA PRO A 254 -2.80 12.16 -3.49
C PRO A 254 -3.44 13.05 -4.58
N ILE A 255 -3.41 14.39 -4.38
CA ILE A 255 -3.99 15.37 -5.29
C ILE A 255 -3.24 15.37 -6.61
N LEU A 256 -1.89 15.38 -6.56
CA LEU A 256 -1.06 15.38 -7.77
C LEU A 256 -1.20 14.07 -8.56
N GLU A 257 -1.28 12.93 -7.89
CA GLU A 257 -1.52 11.63 -8.56
C GLU A 257 -2.88 11.60 -9.24
N THR A 258 -3.91 12.12 -8.57
CA THR A 258 -5.26 12.24 -9.15
C THR A 258 -5.24 13.19 -10.35
N LEU A 259 -4.56 14.34 -10.25
CA LEU A 259 -4.41 15.26 -11.36
C LEU A 259 -3.66 14.65 -12.54
N ILE A 260 -2.53 13.98 -12.29
CA ILE A 260 -1.76 13.27 -13.31
C ILE A 260 -2.64 12.25 -14.01
N PHE A 261 -3.39 11.45 -13.26
CA PHE A 261 -4.28 10.43 -13.81
C PHE A 261 -5.39 11.03 -14.68
N GLU A 262 -6.07 12.09 -14.20
CA GLU A 262 -7.12 12.74 -14.99
C GLU A 262 -6.53 13.49 -16.22
N THR A 263 -5.36 14.11 -16.07
CA THR A 263 -4.64 14.70 -17.19
C THR A 263 -4.27 13.67 -18.25
N GLN A 264 -3.77 12.49 -17.83
CA GLN A 264 -3.47 11.38 -18.75
C GLN A 264 -4.70 10.89 -19.51
N LYS A 265 -5.87 10.88 -18.87
CA LYS A 265 -7.14 10.55 -19.55
C LYS A 265 -7.48 11.58 -20.62
N LEU A 266 -7.37 12.87 -20.29
CA LEU A 266 -7.70 13.98 -21.19
C LEU A 266 -6.72 14.07 -22.36
N THR A 267 -5.46 13.71 -22.17
CA THR A 267 -4.39 13.76 -23.18
C THR A 267 -4.11 12.39 -23.82
N HIS A 268 -4.93 11.39 -23.57
CA HIS A 268 -4.67 10.01 -24.02
C HIS A 268 -3.26 9.50 -23.72
N GLY A 269 -2.68 9.93 -22.59
CA GLY A 269 -1.33 9.58 -22.15
C GLY A 269 -0.22 10.35 -22.89
N ASN A 270 -0.55 11.29 -23.75
CA ASN A 270 0.41 12.05 -24.54
C ASN A 270 0.61 13.47 -23.97
N PHE A 271 1.77 13.73 -23.36
CA PHE A 271 2.11 15.05 -22.81
C PHE A 271 2.08 16.19 -23.84
N SER A 272 2.29 15.92 -25.13
CA SER A 272 2.22 16.94 -26.18
C SER A 272 0.80 17.50 -26.39
N GLU A 273 -0.22 16.87 -25.84
CA GLU A 273 -1.61 17.31 -25.90
C GLU A 273 -1.99 18.27 -24.76
N LEU A 274 -1.11 18.52 -23.78
CA LEU A 274 -1.40 19.42 -22.65
C LEU A 274 -1.79 20.82 -23.08
N ASN A 275 -1.11 21.38 -24.08
CA ASN A 275 -1.38 22.72 -24.63
C ASN A 275 -2.69 22.78 -25.43
N LYS A 276 -3.32 21.64 -25.73
CA LYS A 276 -4.58 21.55 -26.45
C LYS A 276 -5.78 21.45 -25.53
N LEU A 277 -5.58 21.30 -24.22
CA LEU A 277 -6.67 21.27 -23.24
C LEU A 277 -7.50 22.55 -23.35
N ASN A 278 -8.81 22.36 -23.39
CA ASN A 278 -9.74 23.49 -23.46
C ASN A 278 -10.06 24.04 -22.06
N GLU A 279 -10.77 25.16 -22.00
CA GLU A 279 -11.10 25.81 -20.74
C GLU A 279 -11.95 24.93 -19.80
N THR A 280 -12.80 24.07 -20.36
CA THR A 280 -13.63 23.14 -19.58
C THR A 280 -12.79 22.05 -18.92
N ASP A 281 -11.81 21.50 -19.67
CA ASP A 281 -10.88 20.50 -19.15
C ASP A 281 -10.03 21.09 -18.01
N LEU A 282 -9.55 22.30 -18.20
CA LEU A 282 -8.74 22.99 -17.21
C LEU A 282 -9.52 23.35 -15.95
N LYS A 283 -10.77 23.81 -16.09
CA LYS A 283 -11.67 24.03 -14.95
C LYS A 283 -11.96 22.73 -14.19
N ARG A 284 -12.14 21.62 -14.90
CA ARG A 284 -12.30 20.29 -14.27
C ARG A 284 -11.07 19.91 -13.46
N LEU A 285 -9.86 20.08 -14.00
CA LEU A 285 -8.62 19.81 -13.27
C LEU A 285 -8.45 20.73 -12.06
N GLN A 286 -8.82 21.99 -12.17
CA GLN A 286 -8.82 22.94 -11.06
C GLN A 286 -9.78 22.49 -9.93
N THR A 287 -11.01 22.12 -10.27
CA THR A 287 -11.98 21.61 -9.31
C THR A 287 -11.42 20.38 -8.55
N ILE A 288 -10.80 19.45 -9.27
CA ILE A 288 -10.16 18.28 -8.65
C ILE A 288 -9.04 18.67 -7.68
N TYR A 289 -8.31 19.74 -7.99
CA TYR A 289 -7.21 20.22 -7.14
C TYR A 289 -7.72 20.88 -5.85
N PHE A 290 -8.74 21.73 -5.95
CA PHE A 290 -9.22 22.54 -4.85
C PHE A 290 -10.33 21.91 -4.00
N ASP A 291 -11.10 20.93 -4.53
CA ASP A 291 -12.21 20.27 -3.82
C ASP A 291 -11.75 19.07 -2.96
N LYS A 292 -10.45 18.78 -2.86
CA LYS A 292 -9.87 17.72 -2.03
C LYS A 292 -8.95 18.26 -0.94
#